data_74563791319f79a2947bcf9490d9101d
#
_entry.id   74563791319f79a2947bcf9490d9101d
#
_cell.length_a   1.000
_cell.length_b   1.000
_cell.length_c   1.000
_cell.angle_alpha   90.00
_cell.angle_beta   90.00
_cell.angle_gamma   90.00
#
_symmetry.space_group_name_H-M   'P 1'
#
loop_
_entity.id
_entity.type
_entity.pdbx_description
1 polymer ?
#
loop_
_entity_poly.entity_id
_entity_poly.type
_entity_poly.pdbx_seq_one_letter_code
_entity_poly.pdbx_strand_id
1 'polypeptide(L)'
;WSLLTLTALIVPFWKKRVEASKEYMFCLSWMLLILFFLSLLPEKKTRYLLPILLPAALTMGYLFVYWIQQAKQKMPHLKDRVIYRINAYLIVVATLALPVALYLFMYREGRIGTGMFIWLTVLFLTVAVWLFSSALKLRPFSFLMGVVALFAVAELFVMPYIGSFVSNSDPKSISATQENPELRALPFY
;
A
#
# COMPACT_ATOMS: atom_id res chain seq x y z
N TRP A 1 2.33 2.35 3.54
CA TRP A 1 2.94 1.12 4.04
C TRP A 1 4.30 1.37 4.72
N SER A 2 5.15 2.24 4.18
CA SER A 2 6.48 2.52 4.75
C SER A 2 6.44 2.99 6.21
N LEU A 3 5.47 3.83 6.59
CA LEU A 3 5.28 4.28 7.98
C LEU A 3 4.79 3.17 8.90
N LEU A 4 3.87 2.32 8.43
CA LEU A 4 3.42 1.13 9.18
C LEU A 4 4.58 0.14 9.38
N THR A 5 5.40 -0.06 8.37
CA THR A 5 6.60 -0.91 8.47
C THR A 5 7.60 -0.32 9.46
N LEU A 6 7.86 0.98 9.39
CA LEU A 6 8.73 1.67 10.35
C LEU A 6 8.20 1.57 11.78
N THR A 7 6.91 1.77 12.00
CA THR A 7 6.30 1.61 13.33
C THR A 7 6.35 0.17 13.80
N ALA A 8 6.13 -0.80 12.91
CA ALA A 8 6.26 -2.23 13.24
C ALA A 8 7.70 -2.60 13.62
N LEU A 9 8.70 -1.95 13.05
CA LEU A 9 10.12 -2.15 13.39
C LEU A 9 10.50 -1.52 14.75
N ILE A 10 9.93 -0.36 15.08
CA ILE A 10 10.30 0.40 16.29
C ILE A 10 9.56 -0.08 17.55
N VAL A 11 8.27 -0.41 17.44
CA VAL A 11 7.41 -0.74 18.60
C VAL A 11 7.92 -1.90 19.45
N PRO A 12 8.42 -3.02 18.90
CA PRO A 12 8.93 -4.13 19.69
C PRO A 12 10.19 -3.79 20.50
N PHE A 13 11.11 -3.00 19.90
CA PHE A 13 12.33 -2.57 20.58
C PHE A 13 12.02 -1.66 21.78
N TRP A 14 10.95 -0.89 21.70
CA TRP A 14 10.63 0.08 22.74
C TRP A 14 10.03 -0.57 24.00
N LYS A 15 9.45 -1.76 23.90
CA LYS A 15 8.65 -2.28 25.04
C LYS A 15 9.01 -3.67 25.56
N LYS A 16 9.94 -4.42 24.99
CA LYS A 16 10.20 -5.84 25.37
C LYS A 16 8.91 -6.69 25.49
N ARG A 17 7.84 -6.34 24.77
CA ARG A 17 6.45 -6.80 25.01
C ARG A 17 5.90 -7.76 23.96
N VAL A 18 6.71 -8.17 22.98
CA VAL A 18 6.25 -9.11 21.96
C VAL A 18 6.56 -10.51 22.46
N GLU A 19 5.51 -11.28 22.78
CA GLU A 19 5.63 -12.69 23.18
C GLU A 19 6.32 -13.54 22.10
N ALA A 20 6.14 -13.16 20.82
CA ALA A 20 6.76 -13.80 19.64
C ALA A 20 8.10 -13.14 19.25
N SER A 21 8.99 -12.91 20.21
CA SER A 21 10.25 -12.20 19.97
C SER A 21 11.19 -12.91 18.98
N LYS A 22 11.15 -14.25 18.93
CA LYS A 22 12.00 -15.07 18.03
C LYS A 22 11.55 -14.96 16.58
N GLU A 23 10.26 -15.11 16.33
CA GLU A 23 9.66 -15.01 15.01
C GLU A 23 9.79 -13.60 14.44
N TYR A 24 9.62 -12.60 15.30
CA TYR A 24 9.81 -11.19 14.92
C TYR A 24 11.28 -10.92 14.55
N MET A 25 12.23 -11.38 15.36
CA MET A 25 13.66 -11.22 15.09
C MET A 25 14.07 -11.96 13.80
N PHE A 26 13.47 -13.10 13.51
CA PHE A 26 13.67 -13.82 12.27
C PHE A 26 13.21 -12.98 11.07
N CYS A 27 11.99 -12.42 11.08
CA CYS A 27 11.48 -11.55 10.03
C CYS A 27 12.36 -10.31 9.83
N LEU A 28 12.81 -9.70 10.92
CA LEU A 28 13.71 -8.55 10.89
C LEU A 28 15.06 -8.91 10.24
N SER A 29 15.68 -10.01 10.69
CA SER A 29 16.96 -10.49 10.14
C SER A 29 16.83 -10.80 8.66
N TRP A 30 15.72 -11.40 8.24
CA TRP A 30 15.40 -11.68 6.85
C TRP A 30 15.31 -10.39 6.01
N MET A 31 14.59 -9.38 6.50
CA MET A 31 14.50 -8.08 5.83
C MET A 31 15.87 -7.41 5.69
N LEU A 32 16.66 -7.37 6.77
CA LEU A 32 18.00 -6.77 6.76
C LEU A 32 18.94 -7.50 5.81
N LEU A 33 18.91 -8.81 5.79
CA LEU A 33 19.70 -9.65 4.91
C LEU A 33 19.40 -9.36 3.44
N ILE A 34 18.11 -9.30 3.07
CA ILE A 34 17.71 -8.97 1.70
C ILE A 34 18.15 -7.53 1.35
N LEU A 35 17.93 -6.56 2.23
CA LEU A 35 18.37 -5.17 2.01
C LEU A 35 19.89 -5.09 1.81
N PHE A 36 20.65 -5.85 2.60
CA PHE A 36 22.11 -5.93 2.46
C PHE A 36 22.49 -6.46 1.08
N PHE A 37 21.92 -7.61 0.63
CA PHE A 37 22.20 -8.15 -0.69
C PHE A 37 21.77 -7.19 -1.82
N LEU A 38 20.61 -6.54 -1.68
CA LEU A 38 20.15 -5.56 -2.67
C LEU A 38 21.07 -4.33 -2.75
N SER A 39 21.71 -3.94 -1.64
CA SER A 39 22.64 -2.81 -1.64
C SER A 39 23.93 -3.11 -2.41
N LEU A 40 24.31 -4.39 -2.51
CA LEU A 40 25.49 -4.86 -3.26
C LEU A 40 25.24 -4.94 -4.77
N LEU A 41 23.97 -4.99 -5.21
CA LEU A 41 23.63 -5.09 -6.62
C LEU A 41 23.80 -3.72 -7.31
N PRO A 42 24.56 -3.65 -8.45
CA PRO A 42 24.73 -2.40 -9.19
C PRO A 42 23.42 -1.95 -9.87
N GLU A 43 22.61 -2.89 -10.34
CA GLU A 43 21.31 -2.60 -10.94
C GLU A 43 20.15 -2.75 -9.93
N LYS A 44 19.47 -1.65 -9.64
CA LYS A 44 18.33 -1.61 -8.70
C LYS A 44 17.01 -1.69 -9.47
N LYS A 45 16.52 -2.90 -9.75
CA LYS A 45 15.20 -3.11 -10.35
C LYS A 45 14.16 -3.31 -9.24
N THR A 46 13.01 -2.65 -9.36
CA THR A 46 11.92 -2.69 -8.36
C THR A 46 11.44 -4.11 -8.03
N ARG A 47 11.51 -5.04 -9.01
CA ARG A 47 11.15 -6.44 -8.82
C ARG A 47 12.01 -7.18 -7.78
N TYR A 48 13.22 -6.71 -7.48
CA TYR A 48 14.09 -7.31 -6.47
C TYR A 48 13.63 -7.03 -5.03
N LEU A 49 12.68 -6.08 -4.85
CA LEU A 49 12.05 -5.81 -3.56
C LEU A 49 10.93 -6.80 -3.21
N LEU A 50 10.47 -7.61 -4.15
CA LEU A 50 9.39 -8.59 -3.91
C LEU A 50 9.64 -9.51 -2.70
N PRO A 51 10.84 -10.08 -2.49
CA PRO A 51 11.11 -10.96 -1.35
C PRO A 51 10.97 -10.25 0.01
N ILE A 52 11.09 -8.92 0.07
CA ILE A 52 10.93 -8.14 1.31
C ILE A 52 9.46 -8.04 1.72
N LEU A 53 8.54 -8.13 0.77
CA LEU A 53 7.11 -7.96 1.05
C LEU A 53 6.59 -9.01 2.05
N LEU A 54 7.07 -10.23 1.97
CA LEU A 54 6.61 -11.30 2.88
C LEU A 54 7.00 -11.03 4.34
N PRO A 55 8.28 -10.83 4.70
CA PRO A 55 8.63 -10.53 6.08
C PRO A 55 8.09 -9.17 6.55
N ALA A 56 7.93 -8.18 5.66
CA ALA A 56 7.27 -6.92 5.98
C ALA A 56 5.78 -7.12 6.32
N ALA A 57 5.07 -7.94 5.55
CA ALA A 57 3.67 -8.27 5.83
C ALA A 57 3.51 -9.01 7.17
N LEU A 58 4.41 -9.93 7.47
CA LEU A 58 4.41 -10.64 8.77
C LEU A 58 4.66 -9.68 9.94
N THR A 59 5.66 -8.78 9.85
CA THR A 59 5.92 -7.78 10.88
C THR A 59 4.75 -6.83 11.09
N MET A 60 4.08 -6.40 10.02
CA MET A 60 2.84 -5.61 10.12
C MET A 60 1.71 -6.42 10.77
N GLY A 61 1.57 -7.71 10.42
CA GLY A 61 0.60 -8.61 11.02
C GLY A 61 0.76 -8.70 12.54
N TYR A 62 1.99 -8.86 13.03
CA TYR A 62 2.29 -8.84 14.47
C TYR A 62 1.89 -7.51 15.13
N LEU A 63 2.14 -6.38 14.48
CA LEU A 63 1.73 -5.07 15.00
C LEU A 63 0.20 -4.98 15.11
N PHE A 64 -0.55 -5.44 14.10
CA PHE A 64 -2.00 -5.44 14.16
C PHE A 64 -2.56 -6.38 15.22
N VAL A 65 -2.01 -7.59 15.36
CA VAL A 65 -2.40 -8.52 16.45
C VAL A 65 -2.16 -7.88 17.82
N TYR A 66 -1.01 -7.23 18.01
CA TYR A 66 -0.72 -6.48 19.22
C TYR A 66 -1.76 -5.38 19.48
N TRP A 67 -2.09 -4.57 18.48
CA TRP A 67 -3.11 -3.53 18.65
C TRP A 67 -4.51 -4.09 18.92
N ILE A 68 -4.88 -5.23 18.31
CA ILE A 68 -6.17 -5.90 18.58
C ILE A 68 -6.23 -6.39 20.03
N GLN A 69 -5.15 -6.97 20.55
CA GLN A 69 -5.07 -7.40 21.95
C GLN A 69 -5.14 -6.21 22.90
N GLN A 70 -4.41 -5.15 22.63
CA GLN A 70 -4.45 -3.92 23.43
C GLN A 70 -5.81 -3.21 23.37
N ALA A 71 -6.51 -3.28 22.25
CA ALA A 71 -7.85 -2.69 22.10
C ALA A 71 -8.88 -3.39 23.00
N LYS A 72 -8.76 -4.71 23.24
CA LYS A 72 -9.59 -5.43 24.21
C LYS A 72 -9.46 -4.87 25.64
N GLN A 73 -8.30 -4.33 25.98
CA GLN A 73 -8.00 -3.67 27.26
C GLN A 73 -8.17 -2.13 27.19
N LYS A 74 -8.92 -1.60 26.20
CA LYS A 74 -9.13 -0.15 25.96
C LYS A 74 -7.83 0.65 25.77
N MET A 75 -6.77 0.01 25.29
CA MET A 75 -5.45 0.62 25.07
C MET A 75 -4.98 1.45 26.30
N PRO A 76 -4.55 0.82 27.39
CA PRO A 76 -4.21 1.51 28.65
C PRO A 76 -3.02 2.46 28.49
N HIS A 77 -2.15 2.23 27.50
CA HIS A 77 -0.97 3.04 27.28
C HIS A 77 -1.23 4.17 26.28
N LEU A 78 -1.05 5.40 26.71
CA LEU A 78 -1.26 6.62 25.91
C LEU A 78 -0.41 6.61 24.64
N LYS A 79 0.84 6.13 24.73
CA LYS A 79 1.77 6.05 23.58
C LYS A 79 1.24 5.14 22.47
N ASP A 80 0.69 3.97 22.79
CA ASP A 80 0.17 3.03 21.79
C ASP A 80 -1.08 3.59 21.11
N ARG A 81 -1.92 4.29 21.85
CA ARG A 81 -3.08 4.99 21.32
C ARG A 81 -2.69 6.09 20.34
N VAL A 82 -1.66 6.86 20.68
CA VAL A 82 -1.16 7.95 19.82
C VAL A 82 -0.55 7.37 18.54
N ILE A 83 0.32 6.35 18.64
CA ILE A 83 0.93 5.72 17.48
C ILE A 83 -0.14 5.12 16.55
N TYR A 84 -1.12 4.40 17.10
CA TYR A 84 -2.24 3.87 16.32
C TYR A 84 -3.00 4.98 15.60
N ARG A 85 -3.38 6.06 16.30
CA ARG A 85 -4.12 7.19 15.72
C ARG A 85 -3.34 7.90 14.63
N ILE A 86 -2.05 8.15 14.82
CA ILE A 86 -1.21 8.79 13.79
C ILE A 86 -1.23 7.96 12.51
N ASN A 87 -0.97 6.66 12.61
CA ASN A 87 -1.00 5.77 11.44
C ASN A 87 -2.39 5.72 10.80
N ALA A 88 -3.44 5.65 11.62
CA ALA A 88 -4.81 5.60 11.13
C ALA A 88 -5.19 6.88 10.40
N TYR A 89 -4.88 8.05 10.96
CA TYR A 89 -5.19 9.34 10.31
C TYR A 89 -4.39 9.54 9.02
N LEU A 90 -3.14 9.10 8.95
CA LEU A 90 -2.37 9.15 7.71
C LEU A 90 -3.02 8.33 6.59
N ILE A 91 -3.53 7.14 6.91
CA ILE A 91 -4.25 6.31 5.92
C ILE A 91 -5.57 6.97 5.53
N VAL A 92 -6.31 7.57 6.46
CA VAL A 92 -7.54 8.31 6.15
C VAL A 92 -7.25 9.49 5.22
N VAL A 93 -6.22 10.28 5.50
CA VAL A 93 -5.80 11.41 4.64
C VAL A 93 -5.40 10.90 3.26
N ALA A 94 -4.61 9.83 3.18
CA ALA A 94 -4.26 9.20 1.90
C ALA A 94 -5.52 8.75 1.14
N THR A 95 -6.51 8.14 1.82
CA THR A 95 -7.77 7.73 1.20
C THR A 95 -8.58 8.93 0.68
N LEU A 96 -8.61 10.03 1.40
CA LEU A 96 -9.28 11.27 0.97
C LEU A 96 -8.55 11.96 -0.19
N ALA A 97 -7.26 11.75 -0.34
CA ALA A 97 -6.50 12.26 -1.49
C ALA A 97 -6.79 11.49 -2.80
N LEU A 98 -7.29 10.23 -2.73
CA LEU A 98 -7.58 9.43 -3.92
C LEU A 98 -8.64 10.04 -4.86
N PRO A 99 -9.80 10.53 -4.39
CA PRO A 99 -10.74 11.22 -5.27
C PRO A 99 -10.15 12.45 -5.97
N VAL A 100 -9.27 13.19 -5.27
CA VAL A 100 -8.57 14.35 -5.86
C VAL A 100 -7.60 13.90 -6.94
N ALA A 101 -6.84 12.84 -6.68
CA ALA A 101 -5.95 12.23 -7.67
C ALA A 101 -6.72 11.70 -8.89
N LEU A 102 -7.86 11.02 -8.68
CA LEU A 102 -8.74 10.56 -9.76
C LEU A 102 -9.26 11.73 -10.61
N TYR A 103 -9.62 12.85 -9.96
CA TYR A 103 -10.05 14.05 -10.66
C TYR A 103 -8.93 14.60 -11.57
N LEU A 104 -7.73 14.79 -11.01
CA LEU A 104 -6.62 15.42 -11.72
C LEU A 104 -6.07 14.56 -12.87
N PHE A 105 -5.93 13.25 -12.64
CA PHE A 105 -5.24 12.36 -13.57
C PHE A 105 -6.16 11.61 -14.53
N MET A 106 -7.43 11.43 -14.20
CA MET A 106 -8.33 10.60 -15.00
C MET A 106 -9.55 11.36 -15.50
N TYR A 107 -10.24 12.11 -14.66
CA TYR A 107 -11.46 12.81 -15.05
C TYR A 107 -11.14 14.03 -15.93
N ARG A 108 -10.19 14.88 -15.52
CA ARG A 108 -9.79 16.07 -16.28
C ARG A 108 -9.26 15.74 -17.67
N GLU A 109 -8.63 14.58 -17.84
CA GLU A 109 -8.12 14.11 -19.12
C GLU A 109 -9.18 13.34 -19.96
N GLY A 110 -10.44 13.29 -19.50
CA GLY A 110 -11.53 12.62 -20.20
C GLY A 110 -11.44 11.10 -20.27
N ARG A 111 -10.60 10.48 -19.43
CA ARG A 111 -10.37 9.02 -19.44
C ARG A 111 -11.49 8.23 -18.78
N ILE A 112 -12.20 8.85 -17.85
CA ILE A 112 -13.35 8.25 -17.16
C ILE A 112 -14.57 9.16 -17.33
N GLY A 113 -15.73 8.52 -17.53
CA GLY A 113 -17.01 9.24 -17.62
C GLY A 113 -17.43 9.80 -16.26
N THR A 114 -18.24 10.85 -16.29
CA THR A 114 -18.73 11.56 -15.10
C THR A 114 -19.43 10.63 -14.11
N GLY A 115 -20.25 9.68 -14.60
CA GLY A 115 -20.95 8.71 -13.75
C GLY A 115 -19.98 7.81 -12.98
N MET A 116 -18.95 7.30 -13.64
CA MET A 116 -17.92 6.45 -13.01
C MET A 116 -17.09 7.22 -11.99
N PHE A 117 -16.74 8.47 -12.31
CA PHE A 117 -16.02 9.35 -11.38
C PHE A 117 -16.82 9.59 -10.09
N ILE A 118 -18.11 9.94 -10.21
CA ILE A 118 -18.98 10.16 -9.05
C ILE A 118 -19.08 8.90 -8.21
N TRP A 119 -19.30 7.75 -8.85
CA TRP A 119 -19.44 6.46 -8.17
C TRP A 119 -18.18 6.09 -7.38
N LEU A 120 -16.99 6.20 -7.99
CA LEU A 120 -15.72 5.95 -7.32
C LEU A 120 -15.47 6.93 -6.17
N THR A 121 -15.79 8.21 -6.36
CA THR A 121 -15.66 9.22 -5.31
C THR A 121 -16.52 8.88 -4.10
N VAL A 122 -17.79 8.49 -4.29
CA VAL A 122 -18.69 8.05 -3.23
C VAL A 122 -18.14 6.81 -2.51
N LEU A 123 -17.61 5.84 -3.26
CA LEU A 123 -16.99 4.64 -2.70
C LEU A 123 -15.79 4.97 -1.81
N PHE A 124 -14.85 5.79 -2.29
CA PHE A 124 -13.68 6.18 -1.49
C PHE A 124 -14.06 7.00 -0.27
N LEU A 125 -15.05 7.89 -0.37
CA LEU A 125 -15.55 8.66 0.77
C LEU A 125 -16.19 7.74 1.82
N THR A 126 -16.97 6.75 1.39
CA THR A 126 -17.58 5.76 2.30
C THR A 126 -16.51 4.97 3.06
N VAL A 127 -15.46 4.51 2.36
CA VAL A 127 -14.34 3.81 2.98
C VAL A 127 -13.57 4.75 3.91
N ALA A 128 -13.36 6.02 3.55
CA ALA A 128 -12.69 7.00 4.39
C ALA A 128 -13.46 7.26 5.70
N VAL A 129 -14.79 7.41 5.64
CA VAL A 129 -15.66 7.55 6.82
C VAL A 129 -15.59 6.31 7.71
N TRP A 130 -15.58 5.11 7.10
CA TRP A 130 -15.43 3.86 7.86
C TRP A 130 -14.08 3.79 8.56
N LEU A 131 -12.98 4.08 7.86
CA LEU A 131 -11.63 4.12 8.42
C LEU A 131 -11.53 5.16 9.56
N PHE A 132 -12.06 6.37 9.35
CA PHE A 132 -12.06 7.45 10.34
C PHE A 132 -12.85 7.05 11.60
N SER A 133 -14.05 6.50 11.45
CA SER A 133 -14.85 6.04 12.57
C SER A 133 -14.17 4.91 13.37
N SER A 134 -13.48 4.01 12.66
CA SER A 134 -12.71 2.92 13.28
C SER A 134 -11.48 3.43 14.03
N ALA A 135 -10.82 4.47 13.51
CA ALA A 135 -9.70 5.16 14.15
C ALA A 135 -10.13 5.86 15.46
N LEU A 136 -11.26 6.58 15.42
CA LEU A 136 -11.81 7.25 16.61
C LEU A 136 -12.21 6.26 17.71
N LYS A 137 -12.89 5.17 17.32
CA LYS A 137 -13.38 4.13 18.25
C LYS A 137 -12.30 3.16 18.71
N LEU A 138 -11.03 3.32 18.27
CA LEU A 138 -9.91 2.44 18.56
C LEU A 138 -10.23 0.95 18.27
N ARG A 139 -10.80 0.68 17.08
CA ARG A 139 -11.15 -0.66 16.61
C ARG A 139 -10.18 -1.12 15.51
N PRO A 140 -9.00 -1.66 15.87
CA PRO A 140 -7.96 -1.98 14.88
C PRO A 140 -8.38 -3.08 13.90
N PHE A 141 -9.20 -4.03 14.31
CA PHE A 141 -9.73 -5.05 13.39
C PHE A 141 -10.65 -4.44 12.32
N SER A 142 -11.60 -3.60 12.72
CA SER A 142 -12.48 -2.89 11.77
C SER A 142 -11.69 -1.95 10.86
N PHE A 143 -10.62 -1.33 11.39
CA PHE A 143 -9.71 -0.50 10.61
C PHE A 143 -8.96 -1.33 9.55
N LEU A 144 -8.44 -2.52 9.93
CA LEU A 144 -7.78 -3.43 8.99
C LEU A 144 -8.71 -3.85 7.85
N MET A 145 -9.97 -4.19 8.17
CA MET A 145 -10.97 -4.52 7.16
C MET A 145 -11.25 -3.35 6.22
N GLY A 146 -11.29 -2.12 6.74
CA GLY A 146 -11.41 -0.90 5.93
C GLY A 146 -10.23 -0.69 4.99
N VAL A 147 -9.01 -0.98 5.45
CA VAL A 147 -7.80 -0.93 4.60
C VAL A 147 -7.85 -1.98 3.50
N VAL A 148 -8.26 -3.21 3.80
CA VAL A 148 -8.45 -4.27 2.79
C VAL A 148 -9.50 -3.85 1.77
N ALA A 149 -10.64 -3.28 2.22
CA ALA A 149 -11.67 -2.76 1.33
C ALA A 149 -11.14 -1.63 0.42
N LEU A 150 -10.32 -0.73 0.96
CA LEU A 150 -9.68 0.34 0.18
C LEU A 150 -8.84 -0.24 -0.96
N PHE A 151 -7.99 -1.23 -0.67
CA PHE A 151 -7.16 -1.88 -1.70
C PHE A 151 -8.01 -2.64 -2.71
N ALA A 152 -9.04 -3.36 -2.26
CA ALA A 152 -9.95 -4.07 -3.16
C ALA A 152 -10.65 -3.11 -4.14
N VAL A 153 -11.14 -1.97 -3.64
CA VAL A 153 -11.74 -0.93 -4.50
C VAL A 153 -10.71 -0.37 -5.49
N ALA A 154 -9.51 -0.05 -5.04
CA ALA A 154 -8.46 0.46 -5.91
C ALA A 154 -8.05 -0.55 -6.99
N GLU A 155 -7.84 -1.81 -6.62
CA GLU A 155 -7.44 -2.88 -7.54
C GLU A 155 -8.52 -3.18 -8.59
N LEU A 156 -9.77 -3.34 -8.15
CA LEU A 156 -10.85 -3.74 -9.05
C LEU A 156 -11.32 -2.62 -9.97
N PHE A 157 -11.29 -1.38 -9.52
CA PHE A 157 -11.93 -0.28 -10.25
C PHE A 157 -10.94 0.76 -10.81
N VAL A 158 -9.75 0.91 -10.23
CA VAL A 158 -8.77 1.92 -10.68
C VAL A 158 -7.67 1.29 -11.55
N MET A 159 -7.17 0.11 -11.15
CA MET A 159 -6.08 -0.56 -11.89
C MET A 159 -6.38 -0.84 -13.36
N PRO A 160 -7.59 -1.26 -13.79
CA PRO A 160 -7.87 -1.48 -15.22
C PRO A 160 -7.64 -0.23 -16.07
N TYR A 161 -7.95 0.96 -15.53
CA TYR A 161 -7.73 2.24 -16.24
C TYR A 161 -6.27 2.64 -16.27
N ILE A 162 -5.50 2.36 -15.21
CA ILE A 162 -4.06 2.61 -15.18
C ILE A 162 -3.33 1.65 -16.12
N GLY A 163 -3.73 0.38 -16.16
CA GLY A 163 -3.14 -0.62 -17.06
C GLY A 163 -3.26 -0.25 -18.53
N SER A 164 -4.40 0.26 -18.97
CA SER A 164 -4.61 0.74 -20.33
C SER A 164 -3.72 1.93 -20.67
N PHE A 165 -3.43 2.79 -19.68
CA PHE A 165 -2.53 3.93 -19.85
C PHE A 165 -1.07 3.51 -20.04
N VAL A 166 -0.58 2.59 -19.21
CA VAL A 166 0.80 2.09 -19.31
C VAL A 166 1.02 1.35 -20.63
N SER A 167 0.04 0.58 -21.07
CA SER A 167 0.09 -0.13 -22.34
C SER A 167 0.13 0.83 -23.55
N ASN A 168 -0.66 1.91 -23.51
CA ASN A 168 -0.72 2.89 -24.62
C ASN A 168 0.45 3.89 -24.62
N SER A 169 1.19 4.02 -23.51
CA SER A 169 2.34 4.93 -23.39
C SER A 169 3.67 4.25 -23.70
N ASP A 170 3.68 2.95 -24.01
CA ASP A 170 4.90 2.27 -24.43
C ASP A 170 5.21 2.58 -25.90
N PRO A 171 6.21 3.45 -26.21
CA PRO A 171 6.57 3.80 -27.58
C PRO A 171 7.19 2.63 -28.36
N LYS A 172 7.43 1.49 -27.70
CA LYS A 172 7.95 0.26 -28.27
C LYS A 172 6.86 -0.79 -28.51
N SER A 173 5.60 -0.37 -28.66
CA SER A 173 4.56 -1.31 -29.06
C SER A 173 4.93 -1.89 -30.44
N ILE A 174 4.81 -3.20 -30.58
CA ILE A 174 5.13 -3.94 -31.81
C ILE A 174 4.39 -3.36 -33.03
N SER A 175 3.23 -2.72 -32.81
CA SER A 175 2.49 -1.98 -33.83
C SER A 175 3.25 -0.78 -34.40
N ALA A 176 3.94 0.00 -33.58
CA ALA A 176 4.74 1.13 -34.04
C ALA A 176 5.96 0.66 -34.89
N THR A 177 6.48 -0.53 -34.55
CA THR A 177 7.58 -1.16 -35.31
C THR A 177 7.07 -1.71 -36.67
N GLN A 178 5.82 -2.14 -36.74
CA GLN A 178 5.20 -2.62 -37.99
C GLN A 178 4.82 -1.50 -38.98
N GLU A 179 4.54 -0.29 -38.50
CA GLU A 179 4.20 0.86 -39.34
C GLU A 179 5.42 1.55 -39.93
N ASN A 180 6.61 1.34 -39.37
CA ASN A 180 7.83 1.95 -39.89
C ASN A 180 8.58 0.99 -40.83
N PRO A 181 8.56 1.23 -42.19
CA PRO A 181 9.16 0.32 -43.16
C PRO A 181 10.67 0.13 -43.00
N GLU A 182 11.37 1.11 -42.38
CA GLU A 182 12.80 1.01 -42.16
C GLU A 182 13.12 0.02 -40.99
N LEU A 183 12.21 -0.11 -40.01
CA LEU A 183 12.38 -1.03 -38.91
C LEU A 183 12.00 -2.48 -39.23
N ARG A 184 11.20 -2.67 -40.31
CA ARG A 184 10.88 -4.01 -40.84
C ARG A 184 12.10 -4.75 -41.42
N ALA A 185 13.11 -4.00 -41.87
CA ALA A 185 14.31 -4.54 -42.51
C ALA A 185 15.42 -4.91 -41.49
N LEU A 186 15.26 -4.60 -40.20
CA LEU A 186 16.25 -4.93 -39.19
C LEU A 186 16.09 -6.39 -38.70
N PRO A 187 17.15 -7.19 -38.72
CA PRO A 187 17.09 -8.53 -38.15
C PRO A 187 16.84 -8.44 -36.65
N PHE A 188 15.83 -9.20 -36.19
CA PHE A 188 15.59 -9.38 -34.75
C PHE A 188 16.72 -10.22 -34.16
N TYR A 189 17.53 -9.61 -33.30
CA TYR A 189 18.51 -10.26 -32.45
C TYR A 189 18.01 -10.30 -31.02
#